data_4a5c8a32ce6aa02289784988150c013b
#
_entry.id   4a5c8a32ce6aa02289784988150c013b
#
_cell.length_a   1.000
_cell.length_b   1.000
_cell.length_c   1.000
_cell.angle_alpha   90.00
_cell.angle_beta   90.00
_cell.angle_gamma   90.00
#
_symmetry.space_group_name_H-M   'P 1'
#
loop_
_entity.id
_entity.type
_entity.pdbx_description
1 polymer ?
#
loop_
_entity_poly.entity_id
_entity_poly.type
_entity_poly.pdbx_seq_one_letter_code
_entity_poly.pdbx_strand_id
1 'polypeptide(L)'
;MKTFSYRSVSALILTALLATMPAKAETLKNLLQQNLTGAPEVKEALADVEAARNRTEQSKSAHFPTVSVTGSKSLSQYHQDKNDYTSKKIIPGVQAEMNLYAFGAIEKDVERSRKEEEYYRHTHAATREELGYTIGQLYLTALNMRESIAVMERSLARHQRILQDLAVVLENDEGRESEFVQAETRMLMVQQEINTYQQKLAATLNTLSKYHHKKIAANTLSDPFAQLSADELYHKYSLTDKARNPLYQAGAADLEARNLSLQAEEKKRLPRVNLVGSATREDRQIGVQVAWDVFDRASDYTVRERASAIAAGHERLLRTARDLEESATLAKINIQESQAQLKTLKRQIAASEKVVDFYRLQFDVARRSLLDVLNAEKELSNAELAYSNTQHNLRQSKLDYLYTQGMISAWSGIKNQEIKLNFK
;
A
#
# COMPACT_ATOMS: atom_id res chain seq x y z
N MET A 1 39.90 7.95 78.64
CA MET A 1 38.55 7.36 78.57
C MET A 1 37.78 8.05 77.56
N LYS A 2 37.60 7.44 76.39
CA LYS A 2 36.51 7.66 75.39
C LYS A 2 36.63 6.60 74.31
N THR A 3 35.72 5.71 74.31
CA THR A 3 35.55 4.56 73.40
C THR A 3 35.18 5.06 71.99
N PHE A 4 35.95 4.65 70.98
CA PHE A 4 35.57 4.83 69.57
C PHE A 4 34.93 3.55 69.05
N SER A 5 33.66 3.69 68.74
CA SER A 5 32.82 2.65 68.10
C SER A 5 33.13 2.54 66.62
N TYR A 6 33.54 1.38 66.14
CA TYR A 6 33.65 1.04 64.71
C TYR A 6 32.27 0.78 64.14
N ARG A 7 31.80 1.68 63.25
CA ARG A 7 30.67 1.42 62.42
C ARG A 7 31.14 0.75 61.13
N SER A 8 30.76 -0.50 60.95
CA SER A 8 30.92 -1.30 59.76
C SER A 8 30.12 -0.65 58.60
N VAL A 9 30.83 -0.23 57.56
CA VAL A 9 30.25 0.18 56.28
C VAL A 9 30.01 -1.08 55.43
N SER A 10 28.79 -1.56 55.44
CA SER A 10 28.33 -2.62 54.52
C SER A 10 28.20 -1.99 53.13
N ALA A 11 29.14 -2.27 52.24
CA ALA A 11 29.03 -1.93 50.81
C ALA A 11 27.92 -2.78 50.17
N LEU A 12 26.79 -2.17 49.92
CA LEU A 12 25.71 -2.72 49.08
C LEU A 12 26.18 -2.70 47.63
N ILE A 13 26.68 -3.83 47.15
CA ILE A 13 26.91 -4.05 45.70
C ILE A 13 25.51 -4.25 45.09
N LEU A 14 24.96 -3.15 44.57
CA LEU A 14 23.74 -3.15 43.73
C LEU A 14 24.16 -3.71 42.36
N THR A 15 24.12 -5.03 42.18
CA THR A 15 24.18 -5.66 40.86
C THR A 15 22.96 -5.24 40.09
N ALA A 16 23.11 -4.22 39.24
CA ALA A 16 22.15 -3.88 38.21
C ALA A 16 22.10 -5.06 37.22
N LEU A 17 21.18 -5.98 37.43
CA LEU A 17 20.74 -6.93 36.43
C LEU A 17 20.10 -6.09 35.32
N LEU A 18 20.88 -5.68 34.32
CA LEU A 18 20.38 -5.24 33.02
C LEU A 18 19.65 -6.47 32.45
N ALA A 19 18.36 -6.57 32.76
CA ALA A 19 17.47 -7.43 32.05
C ALA A 19 17.54 -6.99 30.56
N THR A 20 18.32 -7.70 29.78
CA THR A 20 18.24 -7.67 28.33
C THR A 20 16.86 -8.18 27.99
N MET A 21 15.89 -7.26 27.91
CA MET A 21 14.60 -7.58 27.32
C MET A 21 14.92 -8.17 25.94
N PRO A 22 14.48 -9.39 25.64
CA PRO A 22 14.64 -9.91 24.28
C PRO A 22 14.00 -8.88 23.36
N ALA A 23 14.78 -8.36 22.42
CA ALA A 23 14.27 -7.46 21.38
C ALA A 23 13.09 -8.19 20.74
N LYS A 24 11.88 -7.71 21.01
CA LYS A 24 10.64 -8.31 20.52
C LYS A 24 10.77 -8.29 19.00
N ALA A 25 10.80 -9.45 18.37
CA ALA A 25 10.92 -9.54 16.92
C ALA A 25 9.86 -8.63 16.28
N GLU A 26 10.31 -7.67 15.48
CA GLU A 26 9.42 -6.78 14.76
C GLU A 26 8.80 -7.58 13.62
N THR A 27 7.63 -8.13 13.85
CA THR A 27 6.94 -8.94 12.86
C THR A 27 6.25 -8.04 11.84
N LEU A 28 6.20 -8.47 10.58
CA LEU A 28 5.45 -7.76 9.55
C LEU A 28 4.01 -7.46 9.99
N LYS A 29 3.38 -8.38 10.73
CA LYS A 29 2.02 -8.16 11.25
C LYS A 29 1.93 -6.95 12.19
N ASN A 30 2.91 -6.76 13.08
CA ASN A 30 2.93 -5.60 13.97
C ASN A 30 3.07 -4.28 13.20
N LEU A 31 3.96 -4.26 12.19
CA LEU A 31 4.12 -3.10 11.31
C LEU A 31 2.82 -2.77 10.57
N LEU A 32 2.16 -3.77 10.03
CA LEU A 32 0.89 -3.59 9.34
C LEU A 32 -0.21 -3.08 10.28
N GLN A 33 -0.34 -3.66 11.48
CA GLN A 33 -1.34 -3.23 12.47
C GLN A 33 -1.21 -1.76 12.85
N GLN A 34 0.02 -1.25 12.97
CA GLN A 34 0.28 0.15 13.28
C GLN A 34 -0.02 1.08 12.11
N ASN A 35 0.36 0.69 10.90
CA ASN A 35 0.30 1.57 9.72
C ASN A 35 -1.06 1.56 9.02
N LEU A 36 -1.71 0.41 8.89
CA LEU A 36 -2.99 0.31 8.19
C LEU A 36 -4.15 1.02 8.89
N THR A 37 -3.91 1.56 10.10
CA THR A 37 -4.89 2.39 10.84
C THR A 37 -4.44 3.83 11.01
N GLY A 38 -3.14 4.12 10.94
CA GLY A 38 -2.57 5.41 11.34
C GLY A 38 -1.76 6.14 10.28
N ALA A 39 -1.42 5.50 9.16
CA ALA A 39 -0.59 6.10 8.12
C ALA A 39 -1.28 7.30 7.44
N PRO A 40 -0.51 8.30 6.99
CA PRO A 40 -1.05 9.47 6.29
C PRO A 40 -1.91 9.10 5.08
N GLU A 41 -1.50 8.13 4.27
CA GLU A 41 -2.21 7.67 3.07
C GLU A 41 -3.60 7.10 3.41
N VAL A 42 -3.71 6.38 4.52
CA VAL A 42 -4.99 5.83 4.99
C VAL A 42 -5.88 6.93 5.55
N LYS A 43 -5.29 7.91 6.26
CA LYS A 43 -6.04 9.07 6.78
C LYS A 43 -6.51 9.99 5.65
N GLU A 44 -5.72 10.17 4.61
CA GLU A 44 -6.11 10.90 3.39
C GLU A 44 -7.32 10.23 2.74
N ALA A 45 -7.25 8.93 2.47
CA ALA A 45 -8.38 8.19 1.91
C ALA A 45 -9.62 8.21 2.82
N LEU A 46 -9.45 8.29 4.15
CA LEU A 46 -10.54 8.45 5.10
C LEU A 46 -11.16 9.86 5.01
N ALA A 47 -10.35 10.89 4.85
CA ALA A 47 -10.84 12.26 4.65
C ALA A 47 -11.61 12.39 3.32
N ASP A 48 -11.22 11.66 2.28
CA ASP A 48 -11.97 11.58 1.02
C ASP A 48 -13.36 10.95 1.21
N VAL A 49 -13.47 9.91 2.06
CA VAL A 49 -14.78 9.33 2.42
C VAL A 49 -15.66 10.38 3.10
N GLU A 50 -15.11 11.16 4.03
CA GLU A 50 -15.86 12.21 4.71
C GLU A 50 -16.27 13.34 3.75
N ALA A 51 -15.38 13.72 2.84
CA ALA A 51 -15.69 14.69 1.78
C ALA A 51 -16.84 14.18 0.89
N ALA A 52 -16.83 12.90 0.52
CA ALA A 52 -17.90 12.31 -0.28
C ALA A 52 -19.22 12.25 0.49
N ARG A 53 -19.18 11.94 1.79
CA ARG A 53 -20.35 12.02 2.67
C ARG A 53 -20.94 13.41 2.73
N ASN A 54 -20.10 14.43 2.88
CA ASN A 54 -20.56 15.82 2.87
C ASN A 54 -21.17 16.22 1.53
N ARG A 55 -20.66 15.70 0.40
CA ARG A 55 -21.31 15.87 -0.93
C ARG A 55 -22.68 15.22 -0.98
N THR A 56 -22.85 14.05 -0.36
CA THR A 56 -24.18 13.41 -0.22
C THR A 56 -25.15 14.29 0.54
N GLU A 57 -24.74 14.88 1.67
CA GLU A 57 -25.57 15.83 2.43
C GLU A 57 -25.81 17.11 1.64
N GLN A 58 -24.83 17.60 0.88
CA GLN A 58 -25.01 18.74 -0.03
C GLN A 58 -26.05 18.43 -1.12
N SER A 59 -26.03 17.25 -1.73
CA SER A 59 -27.05 16.85 -2.72
C SER A 59 -28.44 16.79 -2.09
N LYS A 60 -28.57 16.28 -0.85
CA LYS A 60 -29.85 16.29 -0.09
C LYS A 60 -30.32 17.70 0.19
N SER A 61 -29.39 18.66 0.39
CA SER A 61 -29.77 20.04 0.71
C SER A 61 -30.45 20.77 -0.44
N ALA A 62 -30.42 20.21 -1.67
CA ALA A 62 -31.19 20.75 -2.81
C ALA A 62 -32.72 20.74 -2.59
N HIS A 63 -33.23 19.99 -1.59
CA HIS A 63 -34.63 20.03 -1.17
C HIS A 63 -34.95 21.19 -0.20
N PHE A 64 -33.93 21.86 0.33
CA PHE A 64 -34.13 22.96 1.29
C PHE A 64 -34.07 24.33 0.61
N PRO A 65 -34.73 25.35 1.20
CA PRO A 65 -34.69 26.68 0.63
C PRO A 65 -33.30 27.32 0.72
N THR A 66 -32.90 27.97 -0.37
CA THR A 66 -31.75 28.89 -0.37
C THR A 66 -32.22 30.28 -0.14
N VAL A 67 -31.65 30.98 0.86
CA VAL A 67 -31.95 32.37 1.17
C VAL A 67 -30.73 33.21 0.88
N SER A 68 -30.87 34.23 0.06
CA SER A 68 -29.81 35.16 -0.30
C SER A 68 -30.19 36.61 -0.01
N VAL A 69 -29.21 37.40 0.40
CA VAL A 69 -29.35 38.85 0.51
C VAL A 69 -28.75 39.47 -0.74
N THR A 70 -29.53 40.30 -1.39
CA THR A 70 -29.15 40.96 -2.63
C THR A 70 -29.13 42.49 -2.48
N GLY A 71 -28.27 43.13 -3.27
CA GLY A 71 -28.30 44.60 -3.38
C GLY A 71 -28.25 44.97 -4.87
N SER A 72 -29.30 45.59 -5.37
CA SER A 72 -29.37 46.02 -6.78
C SER A 72 -29.29 47.55 -6.86
N LYS A 73 -28.60 48.04 -7.88
CA LYS A 73 -28.54 49.44 -8.27
C LYS A 73 -28.71 49.55 -9.76
N SER A 74 -29.83 50.14 -10.20
CA SER A 74 -30.04 50.48 -11.60
C SER A 74 -29.12 51.61 -12.02
N LEU A 75 -28.33 51.41 -13.05
CA LEU A 75 -27.46 52.43 -13.64
C LEU A 75 -28.23 53.29 -14.63
N SER A 76 -29.15 52.71 -15.38
CA SER A 76 -30.06 53.37 -16.30
C SER A 76 -31.31 52.50 -16.43
N GLN A 77 -32.47 53.12 -16.42
CA GLN A 77 -33.76 52.46 -16.59
C GLN A 77 -34.62 53.30 -17.53
N TYR A 78 -35.15 52.67 -18.61
CA TYR A 78 -36.08 53.32 -19.53
C TYR A 78 -37.51 52.86 -19.20
N HIS A 79 -38.41 53.81 -18.99
CA HIS A 79 -39.84 53.59 -18.87
C HIS A 79 -40.56 54.38 -19.96
N GLN A 80 -41.48 53.73 -20.68
CA GLN A 80 -42.15 54.31 -21.84
C GLN A 80 -43.04 55.54 -21.50
N ASP A 81 -43.48 55.69 -20.26
CA ASP A 81 -44.43 56.71 -19.83
C ASP A 81 -43.92 57.72 -18.79
N LYS A 82 -42.69 57.61 -18.32
CA LYS A 82 -42.12 58.56 -17.34
C LYS A 82 -40.61 58.74 -17.53
N ASN A 83 -40.26 60.00 -17.74
CA ASN A 83 -38.87 60.43 -17.99
C ASN A 83 -38.06 60.58 -16.68
N ASP A 84 -38.00 59.60 -15.79
CA ASP A 84 -37.07 59.72 -14.66
C ASP A 84 -36.49 58.37 -14.22
N TYR A 85 -35.24 58.36 -13.94
CA TYR A 85 -34.54 57.35 -14.38
C TYR A 85 -33.27 56.87 -13.83
N THR A 86 -32.73 57.34 -12.79
CA THR A 86 -31.59 56.85 -12.04
C THR A 86 -31.90 56.77 -10.59
N SER A 87 -32.30 55.62 -10.11
CA SER A 87 -32.22 55.35 -8.66
C SER A 87 -30.75 55.31 -8.27
N LYS A 88 -30.25 56.42 -7.72
CA LYS A 88 -28.87 56.51 -7.17
C LYS A 88 -28.67 55.66 -5.91
N LYS A 89 -29.70 55.01 -5.42
CA LYS A 89 -29.68 54.27 -4.14
C LYS A 89 -29.56 52.77 -4.44
N ILE A 90 -28.79 52.06 -3.62
CA ILE A 90 -28.80 50.63 -3.57
C ILE A 90 -30.10 50.18 -2.92
N ILE A 91 -30.82 49.31 -3.57
CA ILE A 91 -32.03 48.67 -3.06
C ILE A 91 -31.64 47.33 -2.46
N PRO A 92 -31.60 47.19 -1.11
CA PRO A 92 -31.38 45.89 -0.48
C PRO A 92 -32.63 45.01 -0.65
N GLY A 93 -32.40 43.73 -0.85
CA GLY A 93 -33.46 42.74 -0.95
C GLY A 93 -33.07 41.42 -0.33
N VAL A 94 -34.06 40.59 -0.07
CA VAL A 94 -33.90 39.20 0.34
C VAL A 94 -34.63 38.37 -0.70
N GLN A 95 -33.97 37.31 -1.18
CA GLN A 95 -34.53 36.34 -2.11
C GLN A 95 -34.45 34.96 -1.48
N ALA A 96 -35.53 34.18 -1.61
CA ALA A 96 -35.61 32.79 -1.20
C ALA A 96 -36.08 31.96 -2.37
N GLU A 97 -35.41 30.83 -2.60
CA GLU A 97 -35.80 29.85 -3.62
C GLU A 97 -35.76 28.46 -3.02
N MET A 98 -36.76 27.65 -3.32
CA MET A 98 -36.87 26.25 -2.90
C MET A 98 -37.42 25.43 -4.06
N ASN A 99 -36.78 24.29 -4.36
CA ASN A 99 -37.33 23.36 -5.32
C ASN A 99 -38.49 22.59 -4.68
N LEU A 100 -39.67 22.70 -5.28
CA LEU A 100 -40.87 21.95 -4.85
C LEU A 100 -40.92 20.57 -5.53
N TYR A 101 -40.56 20.52 -6.82
CA TYR A 101 -40.60 19.29 -7.59
C TYR A 101 -39.67 19.33 -8.81
N ALA A 102 -38.79 18.35 -8.96
CA ALA A 102 -37.83 18.23 -10.05
C ALA A 102 -37.95 16.88 -10.81
N PHE A 103 -39.11 16.25 -10.79
CA PHE A 103 -39.39 14.96 -11.48
C PHE A 103 -38.39 13.85 -11.18
N GLY A 104 -37.83 13.83 -9.96
CA GLY A 104 -36.88 12.84 -9.49
C GLY A 104 -35.42 13.11 -9.85
N ALA A 105 -35.10 14.29 -10.41
CA ALA A 105 -33.71 14.64 -10.74
C ALA A 105 -32.84 14.78 -9.49
N ILE A 106 -33.37 15.42 -8.42
CA ILE A 106 -32.65 15.61 -7.15
C ILE A 106 -32.46 14.26 -6.45
N GLU A 107 -33.48 13.40 -6.45
CA GLU A 107 -33.42 12.08 -5.86
C GLU A 107 -32.35 11.22 -6.53
N LYS A 108 -32.27 11.24 -7.86
CA LYS A 108 -31.21 10.53 -8.61
C LYS A 108 -29.83 11.11 -8.36
N ASP A 109 -29.69 12.39 -8.17
CA ASP A 109 -28.42 13.02 -7.81
C ASP A 109 -27.98 12.66 -6.38
N VAL A 110 -28.92 12.54 -5.45
CA VAL A 110 -28.66 12.01 -4.09
C VAL A 110 -28.24 10.54 -4.13
N GLU A 111 -28.93 9.69 -4.90
CA GLU A 111 -28.57 8.28 -5.08
C GLU A 111 -27.16 8.17 -5.70
N ARG A 112 -26.84 8.97 -6.71
CA ARG A 112 -25.51 9.05 -7.31
C ARG A 112 -24.45 9.39 -6.25
N SER A 113 -24.67 10.44 -5.46
CA SER A 113 -23.73 10.88 -4.43
C SER A 113 -23.52 9.81 -3.36
N ARG A 114 -24.55 9.03 -3.00
CA ARG A 114 -24.41 7.86 -2.11
C ARG A 114 -23.52 6.77 -2.71
N LYS A 115 -23.62 6.51 -4.03
CA LYS A 115 -22.76 5.53 -4.69
C LYS A 115 -21.33 6.03 -4.84
N GLU A 116 -21.13 7.33 -4.99
CA GLU A 116 -19.81 7.94 -4.89
C GLU A 116 -19.23 7.81 -3.47
N GLU A 117 -20.02 7.96 -2.41
CA GLU A 117 -19.59 7.69 -1.04
C GLU A 117 -19.17 6.21 -0.86
N GLU A 118 -19.94 5.25 -1.41
CA GLU A 118 -19.59 3.82 -1.41
C GLU A 118 -18.27 3.59 -2.16
N TYR A 119 -18.07 4.24 -3.32
CA TYR A 119 -16.82 4.19 -4.07
C TYR A 119 -15.62 4.61 -3.20
N TYR A 120 -15.69 5.74 -2.50
CA TYR A 120 -14.61 6.22 -1.64
C TYR A 120 -14.37 5.30 -0.43
N ARG A 121 -15.41 4.69 0.13
CA ARG A 121 -15.27 3.67 1.19
C ARG A 121 -14.50 2.45 0.73
N HIS A 122 -14.81 1.95 -0.47
CA HIS A 122 -14.10 0.81 -1.04
C HIS A 122 -12.69 1.19 -1.48
N THR A 123 -12.48 2.40 -1.98
CA THR A 123 -11.16 2.94 -2.30
C THR A 123 -10.30 3.05 -1.04
N HIS A 124 -10.84 3.53 0.07
CA HIS A 124 -10.14 3.54 1.36
C HIS A 124 -9.71 2.11 1.79
N ALA A 125 -10.57 1.11 1.61
CA ALA A 125 -10.20 -0.27 1.88
C ALA A 125 -9.10 -0.78 0.92
N ALA A 126 -9.18 -0.44 -0.37
CA ALA A 126 -8.15 -0.79 -1.36
C ALA A 126 -6.80 -0.11 -1.06
N THR A 127 -6.80 1.16 -0.65
CA THR A 127 -5.59 1.90 -0.24
C THR A 127 -4.91 1.22 0.95
N ARG A 128 -5.68 0.68 1.91
CA ARG A 128 -5.12 -0.09 3.03
C ARG A 128 -4.42 -1.37 2.56
N GLU A 129 -5.03 -2.10 1.61
CA GLU A 129 -4.41 -3.29 1.04
C GLU A 129 -3.14 -2.96 0.26
N GLU A 130 -3.14 -1.89 -0.54
CA GLU A 130 -1.99 -1.41 -1.30
C GLU A 130 -0.83 -0.95 -0.40
N LEU A 131 -1.14 -0.19 0.65
CA LEU A 131 -0.14 0.20 1.65
C LEU A 131 0.45 -1.02 2.34
N GLY A 132 -0.41 -1.97 2.72
CA GLY A 132 0.01 -3.23 3.34
C GLY A 132 0.92 -4.05 2.43
N TYR A 133 0.61 -4.07 1.14
CA TYR A 133 1.43 -4.72 0.12
C TYR A 133 2.80 -4.05 0.00
N THR A 134 2.85 -2.72 -0.10
CA THR A 134 4.08 -1.94 -0.19
C THR A 134 4.99 -2.17 1.02
N ILE A 135 4.44 -2.09 2.24
CA ILE A 135 5.18 -2.37 3.47
C ILE A 135 5.68 -3.82 3.49
N GLY A 136 4.83 -4.77 3.07
CA GLY A 136 5.16 -6.18 2.97
C GLY A 136 6.33 -6.44 2.02
N GLN A 137 6.32 -5.86 0.84
CA GLN A 137 7.42 -5.96 -0.14
C GLN A 137 8.75 -5.43 0.41
N LEU A 138 8.73 -4.24 1.03
CA LEU A 138 9.93 -3.66 1.64
C LEU A 138 10.48 -4.55 2.75
N TYR A 139 9.60 -5.08 3.60
CA TYR A 139 9.98 -5.99 4.68
C TYR A 139 10.61 -7.29 4.15
N LEU A 140 9.99 -7.93 3.17
CA LEU A 140 10.49 -9.16 2.55
C LEU A 140 11.81 -8.94 1.81
N THR A 141 11.97 -7.79 1.14
CA THR A 141 13.23 -7.39 0.50
C THR A 141 14.34 -7.21 1.53
N ALA A 142 14.08 -6.52 2.65
CA ALA A 142 15.06 -6.37 3.73
C ALA A 142 15.45 -7.73 4.33
N LEU A 143 14.47 -8.62 4.53
CA LEU A 143 14.71 -9.98 5.02
C LEU A 143 15.60 -10.76 4.05
N ASN A 144 15.34 -10.70 2.74
CA ASN A 144 16.17 -11.36 1.72
C ASN A 144 17.60 -10.82 1.71
N MET A 145 17.79 -9.50 1.79
CA MET A 145 19.15 -8.91 1.84
C MET A 145 19.91 -9.40 3.06
N ARG A 146 19.28 -9.47 4.23
CA ARG A 146 19.88 -10.02 5.44
C ARG A 146 20.29 -11.51 5.27
N GLU A 147 19.41 -12.32 4.69
CA GLU A 147 19.68 -13.74 4.44
C GLU A 147 20.80 -13.92 3.42
N SER A 148 20.86 -13.09 2.37
CA SER A 148 21.95 -13.08 1.40
C SER A 148 23.29 -12.69 2.02
N ILE A 149 23.30 -11.69 2.92
CA ILE A 149 24.51 -11.33 3.67
C ILE A 149 25.01 -12.54 4.47
N ALA A 150 24.14 -13.23 5.19
CA ALA A 150 24.53 -14.40 5.97
C ALA A 150 25.09 -15.54 5.09
N VAL A 151 24.58 -15.72 3.87
CA VAL A 151 25.17 -16.66 2.89
C VAL A 151 26.57 -16.23 2.50
N MET A 152 26.74 -14.95 2.13
CA MET A 152 28.04 -14.44 1.68
C MET A 152 29.10 -14.38 2.80
N GLU A 153 28.68 -14.15 4.04
CA GLU A 153 29.57 -14.24 5.22
C GLU A 153 30.12 -15.65 5.43
N ARG A 154 29.27 -16.68 5.23
CA ARG A 154 29.75 -18.09 5.23
C ARG A 154 30.73 -18.35 4.12
N SER A 155 30.45 -17.85 2.90
CA SER A 155 31.37 -17.94 1.77
C SER A 155 32.69 -17.23 2.05
N LEU A 156 32.66 -16.03 2.64
CA LEU A 156 33.86 -15.28 3.05
C LEU A 156 34.72 -16.07 4.04
N ALA A 157 34.08 -16.67 5.04
CA ALA A 157 34.78 -17.48 6.02
C ALA A 157 35.45 -18.73 5.39
N ARG A 158 34.84 -19.32 4.34
CA ARG A 158 35.43 -20.43 3.57
C ARG A 158 36.66 -19.95 2.79
N HIS A 159 36.58 -18.81 2.11
CA HIS A 159 37.72 -18.23 1.37
C HIS A 159 38.86 -17.80 2.30
N GLN A 160 38.55 -17.26 3.48
CA GLN A 160 39.57 -16.90 4.50
C GLN A 160 40.34 -18.14 4.99
N ARG A 161 39.69 -19.29 5.15
CA ARG A 161 40.38 -20.55 5.50
C ARG A 161 41.31 -21.00 4.39
N ILE A 162 40.87 -20.94 3.10
CA ILE A 162 41.71 -21.27 1.95
C ILE A 162 42.96 -20.39 1.94
N LEU A 163 42.83 -19.08 2.21
CA LEU A 163 44.01 -18.16 2.29
C LEU A 163 44.94 -18.49 3.46
N GLN A 164 44.39 -18.87 4.62
CA GLN A 164 45.20 -19.29 5.76
C GLN A 164 46.00 -20.56 5.44
N ASP A 165 45.36 -21.55 4.80
CA ASP A 165 46.05 -22.78 4.37
C ASP A 165 47.15 -22.50 3.35
N LEU A 166 46.88 -21.61 2.37
CA LEU A 166 47.87 -21.19 1.35
C LEU A 166 49.04 -20.36 1.94
N ALA A 167 48.80 -19.55 2.95
CA ALA A 167 49.84 -18.77 3.60
C ALA A 167 50.91 -19.68 4.20
N VAL A 168 50.51 -20.78 4.86
CA VAL A 168 51.43 -21.78 5.41
C VAL A 168 52.19 -22.50 4.30
N VAL A 169 51.59 -22.75 3.14
CA VAL A 169 52.28 -23.36 1.99
C VAL A 169 53.30 -22.40 1.38
N LEU A 170 52.92 -21.11 1.27
CA LEU A 170 53.78 -20.06 0.70
C LEU A 170 55.08 -19.86 1.50
N GLU A 171 55.04 -20.02 2.83
CA GLU A 171 56.24 -19.97 3.67
C GLU A 171 57.30 -21.01 3.29
N ASN A 172 56.89 -22.12 2.63
CA ASN A 172 57.76 -23.22 2.24
C ASN A 172 58.00 -23.34 0.73
N ASP A 173 57.17 -22.66 -0.09
CA ASP A 173 57.21 -22.72 -1.56
C ASP A 173 56.76 -21.38 -2.17
N GLU A 174 57.75 -20.47 -2.41
CA GLU A 174 57.52 -19.18 -3.02
C GLU A 174 56.90 -19.25 -4.43
N GLY A 175 57.01 -20.40 -5.13
CA GLY A 175 56.42 -20.60 -6.46
C GLY A 175 54.89 -20.54 -6.47
N ARG A 176 54.24 -20.59 -5.31
CA ARG A 176 52.78 -20.55 -5.15
C ARG A 176 52.18 -19.16 -4.89
N GLU A 177 52.99 -18.08 -4.99
CA GLU A 177 52.54 -16.71 -4.79
C GLU A 177 51.36 -16.35 -5.71
N SER A 178 51.37 -16.82 -6.97
CA SER A 178 50.26 -16.59 -7.92
C SER A 178 48.92 -17.23 -7.46
N GLU A 179 48.98 -18.38 -6.79
CA GLU A 179 47.77 -19.02 -6.21
C GLU A 179 47.23 -18.24 -5.02
N PHE A 180 48.12 -17.74 -4.16
CA PHE A 180 47.71 -16.91 -3.04
C PHE A 180 47.03 -15.60 -3.47
N VAL A 181 47.60 -14.87 -4.43
CA VAL A 181 47.04 -13.64 -4.98
C VAL A 181 45.67 -13.93 -5.66
N GLN A 182 45.54 -15.06 -6.32
CA GLN A 182 44.27 -15.50 -6.94
C GLN A 182 43.20 -15.76 -5.89
N ALA A 183 43.51 -16.47 -4.80
CA ALA A 183 42.60 -16.72 -3.70
C ALA A 183 42.20 -15.43 -2.97
N GLU A 184 43.15 -14.53 -2.75
CA GLU A 184 42.92 -13.18 -2.18
C GLU A 184 41.96 -12.37 -3.04
N THR A 185 42.18 -12.34 -4.36
CA THR A 185 41.25 -11.66 -5.29
C THR A 185 39.82 -12.20 -5.18
N ARG A 186 39.67 -13.53 -5.10
CA ARG A 186 38.31 -14.17 -4.92
C ARG A 186 37.69 -13.80 -3.59
N MET A 187 38.46 -13.75 -2.50
CA MET A 187 37.98 -13.33 -1.19
C MET A 187 37.48 -11.87 -1.23
N LEU A 188 38.26 -10.96 -1.85
CA LEU A 188 37.90 -9.55 -1.99
C LEU A 188 36.63 -9.36 -2.83
N MET A 189 36.40 -10.19 -3.87
CA MET A 189 35.15 -10.19 -4.62
C MET A 189 33.96 -10.54 -3.72
N VAL A 190 34.07 -11.55 -2.88
CA VAL A 190 33.02 -11.92 -1.90
C VAL A 190 32.76 -10.79 -0.90
N GLN A 191 33.83 -10.15 -0.40
CA GLN A 191 33.70 -9.00 0.50
C GLN A 191 32.96 -7.83 -0.18
N GLN A 192 33.25 -7.57 -1.47
CA GLN A 192 32.54 -6.53 -2.23
C GLN A 192 31.07 -6.83 -2.40
N GLU A 193 30.70 -8.11 -2.60
CA GLU A 193 29.29 -8.50 -2.68
C GLU A 193 28.58 -8.29 -1.35
N ILE A 194 29.22 -8.61 -0.21
CA ILE A 194 28.69 -8.32 1.14
C ILE A 194 28.41 -6.84 1.29
N ASN A 195 29.37 -5.97 0.94
CA ASN A 195 29.21 -4.53 1.03
C ASN A 195 28.01 -4.04 0.19
N THR A 196 27.81 -4.63 -0.99
CA THR A 196 26.67 -4.31 -1.88
C THR A 196 25.34 -4.70 -1.23
N TYR A 197 25.24 -5.90 -0.64
CA TYR A 197 24.01 -6.32 0.07
C TYR A 197 23.75 -5.49 1.32
N GLN A 198 24.80 -5.11 2.07
CA GLN A 198 24.68 -4.24 3.25
C GLN A 198 24.16 -2.85 2.86
N GLN A 199 24.66 -2.27 1.77
CA GLN A 199 24.15 -0.99 1.26
C GLN A 199 22.67 -1.09 0.87
N LYS A 200 22.27 -2.14 0.14
CA LYS A 200 20.88 -2.37 -0.25
C LYS A 200 19.98 -2.57 0.99
N LEU A 201 20.44 -3.33 1.97
CA LEU A 201 19.72 -3.54 3.23
C LEU A 201 19.50 -2.22 3.97
N ALA A 202 20.57 -1.41 4.11
CA ALA A 202 20.47 -0.12 4.78
C ALA A 202 19.50 0.83 4.07
N ALA A 203 19.53 0.89 2.74
CA ALA A 203 18.60 1.69 1.94
C ALA A 203 17.15 1.22 2.11
N THR A 204 16.92 -0.09 2.08
CA THR A 204 15.57 -0.68 2.24
C THR A 204 15.03 -0.44 3.64
N LEU A 205 15.85 -0.63 4.68
CA LEU A 205 15.46 -0.35 6.07
C LEU A 205 15.18 1.15 6.29
N ASN A 206 15.93 2.03 5.65
CA ASN A 206 15.65 3.47 5.69
C ASN A 206 14.29 3.79 5.04
N THR A 207 13.98 3.17 3.90
CA THR A 207 12.67 3.35 3.26
C THR A 207 11.55 2.77 4.14
N LEU A 208 11.75 1.60 4.74
CA LEU A 208 10.79 0.97 5.63
C LEU A 208 10.56 1.79 6.92
N SER A 209 11.58 2.56 7.36
CA SER A 209 11.46 3.42 8.55
C SER A 209 10.48 4.58 8.39
N LYS A 210 10.01 4.90 7.17
CA LYS A 210 8.88 5.83 6.96
C LYS A 210 7.60 5.35 7.63
N TYR A 211 7.46 4.02 7.73
CA TYR A 211 6.30 3.34 8.27
C TYR A 211 6.49 2.87 9.72
N HIS A 212 7.57 3.30 10.37
CA HIS A 212 7.84 2.92 11.76
C HIS A 212 8.46 4.07 12.54
N HIS A 213 7.97 4.35 13.75
CA HIS A 213 8.47 5.43 14.60
C HIS A 213 9.90 5.20 15.13
N LYS A 214 10.44 3.99 14.99
CA LYS A 214 11.79 3.60 15.41
C LYS A 214 12.55 2.96 14.27
N LYS A 215 13.88 3.09 14.27
CA LYS A 215 14.72 2.37 13.31
C LYS A 215 14.54 0.86 13.51
N ILE A 216 14.24 0.16 12.43
CA ILE A 216 14.11 -1.29 12.42
C ILE A 216 15.52 -1.87 12.34
N ALA A 217 15.87 -2.74 13.30
CA ALA A 217 17.15 -3.43 13.28
C ALA A 217 17.04 -4.69 12.39
N ALA A 218 18.06 -4.95 11.56
CA ALA A 218 18.04 -6.08 10.63
C ALA A 218 17.86 -7.44 11.34
N ASN A 219 18.41 -7.60 12.55
CA ASN A 219 18.33 -8.84 13.32
C ASN A 219 16.93 -9.12 13.88
N THR A 220 16.01 -8.15 13.90
CA THR A 220 14.63 -8.33 14.38
C THR A 220 13.69 -8.84 13.30
N LEU A 221 14.10 -8.82 12.02
CA LEU A 221 13.29 -9.31 10.92
C LEU A 221 13.12 -10.85 11.04
N SER A 222 11.93 -11.35 10.76
CA SER A 222 11.62 -12.79 10.76
C SER A 222 10.71 -13.15 9.60
N ASP A 223 10.70 -14.40 9.19
CA ASP A 223 9.81 -14.88 8.13
C ASP A 223 8.35 -14.80 8.58
N PRO A 224 7.53 -13.91 7.99
CA PRO A 224 6.14 -13.72 8.39
C PRO A 224 5.24 -14.88 7.95
N PHE A 225 5.69 -15.72 7.02
CA PHE A 225 4.96 -16.84 6.44
C PHE A 225 5.51 -18.21 6.82
N ALA A 226 6.44 -18.29 7.79
CA ALA A 226 7.08 -19.53 8.18
C ALA A 226 6.08 -20.62 8.63
N GLN A 227 5.00 -20.21 9.29
CA GLN A 227 3.96 -21.12 9.82
C GLN A 227 2.72 -21.21 8.90
N LEU A 228 2.73 -20.56 7.74
CA LEU A 228 1.58 -20.52 6.84
C LEU A 228 1.86 -21.39 5.61
N SER A 229 1.26 -22.57 5.57
CA SER A 229 1.32 -23.45 4.39
C SER A 229 0.57 -22.84 3.19
N ALA A 230 0.81 -23.35 1.97
CA ALA A 230 0.08 -22.90 0.78
C ALA A 230 -1.42 -23.25 0.89
N ASP A 231 -1.72 -24.46 1.38
CA ASP A 231 -3.10 -24.93 1.51
C ASP A 231 -3.89 -24.12 2.54
N GLU A 232 -3.26 -23.80 3.70
CA GLU A 232 -3.87 -22.92 4.70
C GLU A 232 -4.07 -21.49 4.15
N LEU A 233 -3.12 -20.97 3.37
CA LEU A 233 -3.24 -19.67 2.72
C LEU A 233 -4.46 -19.63 1.81
N TYR A 234 -4.62 -20.66 0.95
CA TYR A 234 -5.73 -20.75 0.00
C TYR A 234 -7.07 -20.98 0.72
N HIS A 235 -7.09 -21.86 1.71
CA HIS A 235 -8.32 -22.14 2.44
C HIS A 235 -8.82 -20.96 3.27
N LYS A 236 -7.92 -20.24 3.93
CA LYS A 236 -8.27 -19.19 4.89
C LYS A 236 -8.48 -17.81 4.25
N TYR A 237 -7.75 -17.53 3.17
CA TYR A 237 -7.69 -16.18 2.56
C TYR A 237 -8.14 -16.15 1.11
N SER A 238 -8.79 -17.18 0.59
CA SER A 238 -9.43 -17.13 -0.72
C SER A 238 -10.76 -16.41 -0.62
N LEU A 239 -11.00 -15.44 -1.48
CA LEU A 239 -12.32 -14.89 -1.70
C LEU A 239 -13.13 -15.89 -2.55
N THR A 240 -14.21 -16.41 -1.98
CA THR A 240 -15.16 -17.26 -2.71
C THR A 240 -15.86 -16.48 -3.82
N ASP A 241 -16.05 -15.18 -3.60
CA ASP A 241 -16.67 -14.23 -4.53
C ASP A 241 -15.75 -13.06 -4.80
N LYS A 242 -15.29 -12.90 -6.05
CA LYS A 242 -14.44 -11.78 -6.51
C LYS A 242 -15.10 -10.42 -6.27
N ALA A 243 -16.43 -10.37 -6.26
CA ALA A 243 -17.17 -9.15 -5.97
C ALA A 243 -16.90 -8.59 -4.56
N ARG A 244 -16.26 -9.35 -3.68
CA ARG A 244 -15.87 -8.90 -2.33
C ARG A 244 -14.48 -8.25 -2.27
N ASN A 245 -13.73 -8.26 -3.35
CA ASN A 245 -12.44 -7.55 -3.41
C ASN A 245 -12.68 -6.04 -3.37
N PRO A 246 -11.99 -5.28 -2.49
CA PRO A 246 -12.20 -3.83 -2.35
C PRO A 246 -12.03 -3.04 -3.66
N LEU A 247 -11.05 -3.40 -4.48
CA LEU A 247 -10.81 -2.73 -5.76
C LEU A 247 -11.94 -2.98 -6.76
N TYR A 248 -12.46 -4.21 -6.81
CA TYR A 248 -13.62 -4.54 -7.63
C TYR A 248 -14.88 -3.82 -7.14
N GLN A 249 -15.10 -3.78 -5.81
CA GLN A 249 -16.24 -3.07 -5.22
C GLN A 249 -16.20 -1.57 -5.51
N ALA A 250 -15.03 -0.96 -5.45
CA ALA A 250 -14.86 0.44 -5.84
C ALA A 250 -15.26 0.65 -7.31
N GLY A 251 -14.77 -0.18 -8.23
CA GLY A 251 -15.14 -0.10 -9.64
C GLY A 251 -16.63 -0.31 -9.91
N ALA A 252 -17.27 -1.22 -9.18
CA ALA A 252 -18.71 -1.48 -9.29
C ALA A 252 -19.54 -0.28 -8.77
N ALA A 253 -19.16 0.33 -7.66
CA ALA A 253 -19.80 1.52 -7.11
C ALA A 253 -19.64 2.75 -8.05
N ASP A 254 -18.46 2.94 -8.66
CA ASP A 254 -18.23 3.99 -9.67
C ASP A 254 -19.14 3.79 -10.89
N LEU A 255 -19.27 2.55 -11.39
CA LEU A 255 -20.14 2.24 -12.52
C LEU A 255 -21.62 2.53 -12.19
N GLU A 256 -22.06 2.20 -10.99
CA GLU A 256 -23.44 2.47 -10.55
C GLU A 256 -23.67 3.98 -10.38
N ALA A 257 -22.70 4.72 -9.82
CA ALA A 257 -22.75 6.17 -9.74
C ALA A 257 -22.88 6.83 -11.13
N ARG A 258 -22.16 6.30 -12.14
CA ARG A 258 -22.27 6.77 -13.54
C ARG A 258 -23.66 6.50 -14.13
N ASN A 259 -24.25 5.33 -13.88
CA ASN A 259 -25.61 5.00 -14.29
C ASN A 259 -26.64 5.98 -13.69
N LEU A 260 -26.50 6.27 -12.39
CA LEU A 260 -27.37 7.23 -11.71
C LEU A 260 -27.14 8.67 -12.18
N SER A 261 -25.89 9.01 -12.56
CA SER A 261 -25.57 10.31 -13.17
C SER A 261 -26.30 10.49 -14.51
N LEU A 262 -26.35 9.44 -15.36
CA LEU A 262 -27.12 9.48 -16.60
C LEU A 262 -28.60 9.69 -16.32
N GLN A 263 -29.20 8.90 -15.41
CA GLN A 263 -30.61 9.04 -15.05
C GLN A 263 -30.94 10.41 -14.47
N ALA A 264 -30.05 10.98 -13.65
CA ALA A 264 -30.23 12.33 -13.15
C ALA A 264 -30.23 13.38 -14.27
N GLU A 265 -29.34 13.23 -15.24
CA GLU A 265 -29.23 14.14 -16.38
C GLU A 265 -30.45 14.08 -17.32
N GLU A 266 -30.94 12.87 -17.57
CA GLU A 266 -32.20 12.67 -18.32
C GLU A 266 -33.39 13.34 -17.62
N LYS A 267 -33.46 13.24 -16.28
CA LYS A 267 -34.55 13.86 -15.49
C LYS A 267 -34.43 15.38 -15.38
N LYS A 268 -33.24 15.97 -15.44
CA LYS A 268 -33.02 17.42 -15.49
C LYS A 268 -33.60 18.08 -16.74
N ARG A 269 -33.88 17.30 -17.77
CA ARG A 269 -34.56 17.78 -19.01
C ARG A 269 -36.07 17.98 -18.84
N LEU A 270 -36.63 17.50 -17.71
CA LEU A 270 -38.04 17.67 -17.37
C LEU A 270 -38.26 19.04 -16.69
N PRO A 271 -39.51 19.57 -16.71
CA PRO A 271 -39.78 20.81 -16.01
C PRO A 271 -39.41 20.78 -14.54
N ARG A 272 -39.02 21.92 -13.96
CA ARG A 272 -38.80 22.08 -12.51
C ARG A 272 -39.76 23.12 -11.96
N VAL A 273 -40.28 22.83 -10.81
CA VAL A 273 -41.24 23.67 -10.08
C VAL A 273 -40.55 24.21 -8.83
N ASN A 274 -40.35 25.52 -8.79
CA ASN A 274 -39.70 26.20 -7.68
C ASN A 274 -40.69 27.15 -6.98
N LEU A 275 -40.60 27.20 -5.67
CA LEU A 275 -41.18 28.28 -4.86
C LEU A 275 -40.16 29.40 -4.81
N VAL A 276 -40.52 30.59 -5.24
CA VAL A 276 -39.67 31.75 -5.25
C VAL A 276 -40.32 32.85 -4.43
N GLY A 277 -39.51 33.51 -3.61
CA GLY A 277 -39.95 34.67 -2.83
C GLY A 277 -38.90 35.78 -2.88
N SER A 278 -39.32 37.00 -3.05
CA SER A 278 -38.44 38.17 -2.95
C SER A 278 -39.08 39.28 -2.14
N ALA A 279 -38.27 39.95 -1.38
CA ALA A 279 -38.68 41.09 -0.61
C ALA A 279 -37.61 42.19 -0.73
N THR A 280 -38.05 43.35 -1.25
CA THR A 280 -37.27 44.58 -1.24
C THR A 280 -37.96 45.60 -0.36
N ARG A 281 -37.43 46.85 -0.30
CA ARG A 281 -38.07 47.93 0.41
C ARG A 281 -39.37 48.39 -0.26
N GLU A 282 -39.49 48.16 -1.55
CA GLU A 282 -40.54 48.68 -2.41
C GLU A 282 -41.52 47.59 -2.89
N ASP A 283 -41.08 46.34 -2.93
CA ASP A 283 -41.86 45.23 -3.45
C ASP A 283 -41.65 43.93 -2.66
N ARG A 284 -42.71 43.15 -2.55
CA ARG A 284 -42.70 41.82 -1.91
C ARG A 284 -43.54 40.88 -2.75
N GLN A 285 -42.92 39.77 -3.14
CA GLN A 285 -43.64 38.74 -3.93
C GLN A 285 -43.30 37.34 -3.43
N ILE A 286 -44.24 36.47 -3.52
CA ILE A 286 -44.09 35.03 -3.39
C ILE A 286 -44.84 34.38 -4.53
N GLY A 287 -44.24 33.36 -5.18
CA GLY A 287 -44.87 32.74 -6.30
C GLY A 287 -44.28 31.39 -6.60
N VAL A 288 -44.96 30.60 -7.46
CA VAL A 288 -44.48 29.35 -7.99
C VAL A 288 -43.99 29.61 -9.41
N GLN A 289 -42.77 29.23 -9.69
CA GLN A 289 -42.13 29.33 -10.98
C GLN A 289 -41.95 27.93 -11.58
N VAL A 290 -42.42 27.75 -12.81
CA VAL A 290 -42.13 26.55 -13.61
C VAL A 290 -41.10 26.92 -14.66
N ALA A 291 -39.97 26.21 -14.67
CA ALA A 291 -38.89 26.36 -15.63
C ALA A 291 -38.74 25.07 -16.42
N TRP A 292 -38.73 25.18 -17.76
CA TRP A 292 -38.53 24.05 -18.68
C TRP A 292 -37.73 24.47 -19.89
N ASP A 293 -36.61 23.82 -20.09
CA ASP A 293 -35.75 24.04 -21.25
C ASP A 293 -36.23 23.13 -22.41
N VAL A 294 -37.18 23.61 -23.22
CA VAL A 294 -37.84 22.82 -24.28
C VAL A 294 -36.88 22.43 -25.41
N PHE A 295 -35.85 23.23 -25.65
CA PHE A 295 -34.81 22.96 -26.61
C PHE A 295 -33.43 23.27 -26.04
N ASP A 296 -32.69 22.19 -25.72
CA ASP A 296 -31.29 22.28 -25.25
C ASP A 296 -30.47 21.18 -25.92
N ARG A 297 -29.75 21.56 -26.98
CA ARG A 297 -28.89 20.63 -27.70
C ARG A 297 -27.65 20.21 -26.91
N ALA A 298 -27.17 21.02 -25.96
CA ALA A 298 -26.05 20.69 -25.12
C ALA A 298 -26.39 19.51 -24.16
N SER A 299 -27.62 19.50 -23.64
CA SER A 299 -28.12 18.40 -22.82
C SER A 299 -28.14 17.07 -23.59
N ASP A 300 -28.49 17.06 -24.90
CA ASP A 300 -28.44 15.85 -25.72
C ASP A 300 -27.03 15.25 -25.81
N TYR A 301 -26.02 16.09 -25.98
CA TYR A 301 -24.65 15.62 -26.02
C TYR A 301 -24.13 15.18 -24.62
N THR A 302 -24.57 15.85 -23.54
CA THR A 302 -24.26 15.45 -22.18
C THR A 302 -24.79 14.04 -21.87
N VAL A 303 -26.03 13.74 -22.26
CA VAL A 303 -26.61 12.38 -22.12
C VAL A 303 -25.79 11.34 -22.89
N ARG A 304 -25.38 11.64 -24.13
CA ARG A 304 -24.54 10.74 -24.93
C ARG A 304 -23.14 10.55 -24.32
N GLU A 305 -22.55 11.61 -23.80
CA GLU A 305 -21.27 11.54 -23.07
C GLU A 305 -21.39 10.60 -21.87
N ARG A 306 -22.43 10.78 -21.04
CA ARG A 306 -22.66 9.91 -19.87
C ARG A 306 -22.86 8.44 -20.26
N ALA A 307 -23.62 8.18 -21.32
CA ALA A 307 -23.81 6.83 -21.85
C ALA A 307 -22.48 6.19 -22.29
N SER A 308 -21.62 6.96 -22.98
CA SER A 308 -20.29 6.50 -23.38
C SER A 308 -19.38 6.26 -22.17
N ALA A 309 -19.47 7.09 -21.12
CA ALA A 309 -18.72 6.93 -19.87
C ALA A 309 -19.15 5.68 -19.10
N ILE A 310 -20.42 5.27 -19.19
CA ILE A 310 -20.93 4.00 -18.61
C ILE A 310 -20.30 2.81 -19.36
N ALA A 311 -20.33 2.82 -20.70
CA ALA A 311 -19.71 1.75 -21.48
C ALA A 311 -18.22 1.60 -21.15
N ALA A 312 -17.47 2.71 -21.07
CA ALA A 312 -16.07 2.69 -20.66
C ALA A 312 -15.87 2.20 -19.21
N GLY A 313 -16.78 2.55 -18.31
CA GLY A 313 -16.77 2.07 -16.90
C GLY A 313 -16.98 0.57 -16.81
N HIS A 314 -17.91 0.02 -17.58
CA HIS A 314 -18.18 -1.41 -17.66
C HIS A 314 -16.94 -2.20 -18.13
N GLU A 315 -16.32 -1.76 -19.22
CA GLU A 315 -15.10 -2.41 -19.75
C GLU A 315 -13.94 -2.32 -18.76
N ARG A 316 -13.82 -1.21 -18.02
CA ARG A 316 -12.83 -1.07 -16.94
C ARG A 316 -13.07 -2.08 -15.82
N LEU A 317 -14.32 -2.27 -15.40
CA LEU A 317 -14.67 -3.24 -14.36
C LEU A 317 -14.35 -4.68 -14.80
N LEU A 318 -14.68 -5.03 -16.05
CA LEU A 318 -14.34 -6.35 -16.64
C LEU A 318 -12.83 -6.56 -16.67
N ARG A 319 -12.06 -5.53 -17.07
CA ARG A 319 -10.60 -5.59 -17.04
C ARG A 319 -10.07 -5.81 -15.63
N THR A 320 -10.56 -5.05 -14.65
CA THR A 320 -10.16 -5.23 -13.24
C THR A 320 -10.43 -6.65 -12.75
N ALA A 321 -11.60 -7.22 -13.07
CA ALA A 321 -11.93 -8.60 -12.69
C ALA A 321 -10.97 -9.62 -13.31
N ARG A 322 -10.64 -9.45 -14.59
CA ARG A 322 -9.69 -10.32 -15.30
C ARG A 322 -8.28 -10.20 -14.72
N ASP A 323 -7.80 -8.98 -14.49
CA ASP A 323 -6.45 -8.72 -14.01
C ASP A 323 -6.25 -9.27 -12.58
N LEU A 324 -7.29 -9.20 -11.73
CA LEU A 324 -7.29 -9.83 -10.39
C LEU A 324 -7.23 -11.37 -10.48
N GLU A 325 -7.96 -11.98 -11.41
CA GLU A 325 -7.95 -13.43 -11.59
C GLU A 325 -6.61 -13.94 -12.12
N GLU A 326 -6.07 -13.26 -13.12
CA GLU A 326 -4.76 -13.56 -13.68
C GLU A 326 -3.67 -13.46 -12.61
N SER A 327 -3.64 -12.35 -11.86
CA SER A 327 -2.66 -12.13 -10.79
C SER A 327 -2.76 -13.18 -9.67
N ALA A 328 -3.99 -13.55 -9.27
CA ALA A 328 -4.20 -14.59 -8.26
C ALA A 328 -3.74 -15.97 -8.76
N THR A 329 -3.99 -16.30 -10.03
CA THR A 329 -3.55 -17.54 -10.66
C THR A 329 -2.03 -17.59 -10.77
N LEU A 330 -1.41 -16.49 -11.21
CA LEU A 330 0.05 -16.38 -11.30
C LEU A 330 0.71 -16.52 -9.92
N ALA A 331 0.15 -15.90 -8.88
CA ALA A 331 0.65 -16.06 -7.52
C ALA A 331 0.61 -17.53 -7.05
N LYS A 332 -0.45 -18.29 -7.36
CA LYS A 332 -0.55 -19.73 -7.05
C LYS A 332 0.52 -20.54 -7.78
N ILE A 333 0.69 -20.31 -9.08
CA ILE A 333 1.73 -20.96 -9.89
C ILE A 333 3.10 -20.69 -9.26
N ASN A 334 3.43 -19.45 -9.00
CA ASN A 334 4.73 -19.06 -8.43
C ASN A 334 4.98 -19.67 -7.04
N ILE A 335 3.95 -19.83 -6.21
CA ILE A 335 4.06 -20.54 -4.92
C ILE A 335 4.43 -22.00 -5.15
N GLN A 336 3.76 -22.71 -6.04
CA GLN A 336 4.02 -24.13 -6.33
C GLN A 336 5.41 -24.33 -6.92
N GLU A 337 5.78 -23.52 -7.93
CA GLU A 337 7.09 -23.59 -8.57
C GLU A 337 8.24 -23.27 -7.61
N SER A 338 8.09 -22.24 -6.79
CA SER A 338 9.08 -21.89 -5.77
C SER A 338 9.28 -23.02 -4.75
N GLN A 339 8.20 -23.71 -4.34
CA GLN A 339 8.30 -24.86 -3.44
C GLN A 339 9.04 -26.03 -4.08
N ALA A 340 8.80 -26.31 -5.37
CA ALA A 340 9.51 -27.37 -6.12
C ALA A 340 10.99 -27.01 -6.27
N GLN A 341 11.30 -25.77 -6.65
CA GLN A 341 12.68 -25.28 -6.79
C GLN A 341 13.45 -25.35 -5.46
N LEU A 342 12.84 -24.99 -4.33
CA LEU A 342 13.49 -25.10 -3.01
C LEU A 342 13.91 -26.53 -2.67
N LYS A 343 13.11 -27.54 -3.01
CA LYS A 343 13.50 -28.96 -2.83
C LYS A 343 14.73 -29.32 -3.65
N THR A 344 14.79 -28.87 -4.91
CA THR A 344 15.91 -29.12 -5.81
C THR A 344 17.18 -28.41 -5.34
N LEU A 345 17.07 -27.11 -5.00
CA LEU A 345 18.19 -26.30 -4.53
C LEU A 345 18.78 -26.84 -3.22
N LYS A 346 17.93 -27.30 -2.29
CA LYS A 346 18.40 -27.95 -1.04
C LYS A 346 19.27 -29.18 -1.32
N ARG A 347 18.88 -30.00 -2.33
CA ARG A 347 19.68 -31.18 -2.74
C ARG A 347 20.95 -30.76 -3.46
N GLN A 348 20.88 -29.71 -4.30
CA GLN A 348 22.05 -29.15 -4.98
C GLN A 348 23.08 -28.63 -3.97
N ILE A 349 22.67 -27.84 -2.96
CA ILE A 349 23.57 -27.35 -1.91
C ILE A 349 24.28 -28.53 -1.24
N ALA A 350 23.54 -29.55 -0.79
CA ALA A 350 24.12 -30.72 -0.13
C ALA A 350 25.09 -31.52 -1.05
N ALA A 351 24.88 -31.49 -2.36
CA ALA A 351 25.81 -32.09 -3.32
C ALA A 351 27.05 -31.21 -3.51
N SER A 352 26.87 -29.90 -3.68
CA SER A 352 27.98 -28.93 -3.85
C SER A 352 28.89 -28.86 -2.61
N GLU A 353 28.33 -28.93 -1.39
CA GLU A 353 29.12 -29.06 -0.16
C GLU A 353 30.10 -30.23 -0.21
N LYS A 354 29.60 -31.42 -0.61
CA LYS A 354 30.46 -32.62 -0.77
C LYS A 354 31.51 -32.43 -1.83
N VAL A 355 31.19 -31.76 -2.96
CA VAL A 355 32.16 -31.48 -4.00
C VAL A 355 33.29 -30.60 -3.47
N VAL A 356 32.93 -29.54 -2.75
CA VAL A 356 33.90 -28.64 -2.09
C VAL A 356 34.80 -29.44 -1.14
N ASP A 357 34.22 -30.26 -0.26
CA ASP A 357 34.98 -31.08 0.68
C ASP A 357 35.96 -32.03 -0.02
N PHE A 358 35.52 -32.76 -1.08
CA PHE A 358 36.36 -33.66 -1.84
C PHE A 358 37.46 -32.90 -2.61
N TYR A 359 37.16 -31.73 -3.20
CA TYR A 359 38.16 -30.97 -3.93
C TYR A 359 39.21 -30.39 -3.00
N ARG A 360 38.85 -29.95 -1.77
CA ARG A 360 39.80 -29.52 -0.76
C ARG A 360 40.73 -30.68 -0.37
N LEU A 361 40.22 -31.85 -0.03
CA LEU A 361 41.02 -33.02 0.30
C LEU A 361 41.97 -33.44 -0.85
N GLN A 362 41.54 -33.35 -2.12
CA GLN A 362 42.37 -33.63 -3.28
C GLN A 362 43.43 -32.52 -3.51
N PHE A 363 43.13 -31.28 -3.21
CA PHE A 363 44.08 -30.18 -3.27
C PHE A 363 45.18 -30.34 -2.23
N ASP A 364 44.89 -30.71 -1.01
CA ASP A 364 45.84 -30.95 0.07
C ASP A 364 46.89 -32.00 -0.26
N VAL A 365 46.54 -33.00 -1.13
CA VAL A 365 47.45 -34.03 -1.62
C VAL A 365 47.94 -33.76 -3.05
N ALA A 366 47.87 -32.52 -3.52
CA ALA A 366 48.31 -32.04 -4.82
C ALA A 366 47.69 -32.80 -6.04
N ARG A 367 46.51 -33.35 -5.90
CA ARG A 367 45.76 -34.01 -6.98
C ARG A 367 44.74 -33.14 -7.66
N ARG A 368 44.52 -31.91 -7.19
CA ARG A 368 43.56 -30.95 -7.73
C ARG A 368 44.14 -29.55 -7.70
N SER A 369 43.78 -28.69 -8.66
CA SER A 369 44.20 -27.28 -8.66
C SER A 369 43.44 -26.42 -7.65
N LEU A 370 44.04 -25.33 -7.18
CA LEU A 370 43.32 -24.33 -6.38
C LEU A 370 42.12 -23.76 -7.12
N LEU A 371 42.27 -23.55 -8.42
CA LEU A 371 41.20 -23.00 -9.26
C LEU A 371 39.93 -23.87 -9.22
N ASP A 372 40.09 -25.19 -9.19
CA ASP A 372 38.96 -26.12 -9.07
C ASP A 372 38.24 -25.97 -7.72
N VAL A 373 38.99 -25.82 -6.62
CA VAL A 373 38.44 -25.56 -5.28
C VAL A 373 37.69 -24.24 -5.24
N LEU A 374 38.28 -23.15 -5.74
CA LEU A 374 37.66 -21.84 -5.79
C LEU A 374 36.39 -21.80 -6.66
N ASN A 375 36.39 -22.55 -7.77
CA ASN A 375 35.20 -22.67 -8.61
C ASN A 375 34.08 -23.47 -7.91
N ALA A 376 34.41 -24.55 -7.23
CA ALA A 376 33.44 -25.33 -6.45
C ALA A 376 32.84 -24.49 -5.31
N GLU A 377 33.65 -23.69 -4.60
CA GLU A 377 33.17 -22.75 -3.58
C GLU A 377 32.22 -21.69 -4.14
N LYS A 378 32.51 -21.18 -5.34
CA LYS A 378 31.64 -20.22 -6.05
C LYS A 378 30.31 -20.89 -6.43
N GLU A 379 30.32 -22.11 -6.94
CA GLU A 379 29.10 -22.86 -7.29
C GLU A 379 28.24 -23.12 -6.05
N LEU A 380 28.85 -23.50 -4.93
CA LEU A 380 28.15 -23.67 -3.65
C LEU A 380 27.51 -22.35 -3.20
N SER A 381 28.25 -21.25 -3.21
CA SER A 381 27.73 -19.93 -2.84
C SER A 381 26.57 -19.48 -3.73
N ASN A 382 26.68 -19.73 -5.04
CA ASN A 382 25.61 -19.45 -6.00
C ASN A 382 24.33 -20.27 -5.70
N ALA A 383 24.48 -21.55 -5.35
CA ALA A 383 23.36 -22.41 -4.98
C ALA A 383 22.70 -21.96 -3.68
N GLU A 384 23.48 -21.56 -2.66
CA GLU A 384 22.99 -21.00 -1.40
C GLU A 384 22.24 -19.68 -1.63
N LEU A 385 22.76 -18.77 -2.47
CA LEU A 385 22.07 -17.53 -2.84
C LEU A 385 20.78 -17.79 -3.63
N ALA A 386 20.82 -18.72 -4.58
CA ALA A 386 19.64 -19.12 -5.33
C ALA A 386 18.53 -19.66 -4.41
N TYR A 387 18.90 -20.42 -3.38
CA TYR A 387 17.98 -20.89 -2.36
C TYR A 387 17.35 -19.72 -1.57
N SER A 388 18.16 -18.77 -1.09
CA SER A 388 17.68 -17.58 -0.39
C SER A 388 16.73 -16.74 -1.26
N ASN A 389 17.08 -16.51 -2.51
CA ASN A 389 16.25 -15.77 -3.47
C ASN A 389 14.94 -16.52 -3.78
N THR A 390 14.96 -17.83 -3.91
CA THR A 390 13.73 -18.62 -4.12
C THR A 390 12.84 -18.63 -2.88
N GLN A 391 13.40 -18.61 -1.67
CA GLN A 391 12.64 -18.39 -0.43
C GLN A 391 11.96 -17.01 -0.43
N HIS A 392 12.68 -15.98 -0.84
CA HIS A 392 12.11 -14.64 -0.99
C HIS A 392 10.95 -14.66 -2.00
N ASN A 393 11.13 -15.26 -3.17
CA ASN A 393 10.10 -15.37 -4.20
C ASN A 393 8.85 -16.10 -3.69
N LEU A 394 9.02 -17.17 -2.92
CA LEU A 394 7.91 -17.87 -2.27
C LEU A 394 7.13 -16.96 -1.31
N ARG A 395 7.85 -16.21 -0.47
CA ARG A 395 7.23 -15.26 0.48
C ARG A 395 6.52 -14.14 -0.25
N GLN A 396 7.16 -13.60 -1.30
CA GLN A 396 6.58 -12.56 -2.14
C GLN A 396 5.29 -13.05 -2.82
N SER A 397 5.31 -14.24 -3.40
CA SER A 397 4.12 -14.81 -4.05
C SER A 397 2.97 -15.08 -3.06
N LYS A 398 3.26 -15.41 -1.80
CA LYS A 398 2.24 -15.49 -0.75
C LYS A 398 1.64 -14.11 -0.42
N LEU A 399 2.47 -13.06 -0.40
CA LEU A 399 2.02 -11.69 -0.22
C LEU A 399 1.19 -11.22 -1.41
N ASP A 400 1.64 -11.51 -2.64
CA ASP A 400 0.92 -11.21 -3.88
C ASP A 400 -0.47 -11.85 -3.87
N TYR A 401 -0.56 -13.12 -3.46
CA TYR A 401 -1.84 -13.81 -3.33
C TYR A 401 -2.76 -13.11 -2.32
N LEU A 402 -2.26 -12.74 -1.14
CA LEU A 402 -3.05 -12.00 -0.14
C LEU A 402 -3.55 -10.66 -0.68
N TYR A 403 -2.71 -9.95 -1.43
CA TYR A 403 -3.07 -8.67 -2.05
C TYR A 403 -4.16 -8.84 -3.11
N THR A 404 -4.01 -9.80 -4.01
CA THR A 404 -5.02 -10.06 -5.06
C THR A 404 -6.37 -10.50 -4.50
N GLN A 405 -6.37 -11.09 -3.30
CA GLN A 405 -7.60 -11.41 -2.57
C GLN A 405 -8.12 -10.24 -1.71
N GLY A 406 -7.36 -9.11 -1.57
CA GLY A 406 -7.72 -8.02 -0.66
C GLY A 406 -7.74 -8.45 0.81
N MET A 407 -6.81 -9.32 1.20
CA MET A 407 -6.81 -9.98 2.51
C MET A 407 -5.57 -9.67 3.38
N ILE A 408 -4.74 -8.70 3.00
CA ILE A 408 -3.56 -8.31 3.80
C ILE A 408 -4.00 -7.77 5.17
N SER A 409 -5.00 -6.90 5.19
CA SER A 409 -5.57 -6.36 6.44
C SER A 409 -6.09 -7.49 7.34
N ALA A 410 -6.86 -8.42 6.79
CA ALA A 410 -7.40 -9.57 7.52
C ALA A 410 -6.29 -10.51 8.03
N TRP A 411 -5.26 -10.76 7.20
CA TRP A 411 -4.10 -11.56 7.58
C TRP A 411 -3.28 -10.91 8.71
N SER A 412 -3.18 -9.58 8.71
CA SER A 412 -2.51 -8.83 9.77
C SER A 412 -3.28 -8.83 11.10
N GLY A 413 -4.55 -9.28 11.10
CA GLY A 413 -5.43 -9.29 12.27
C GLY A 413 -6.26 -8.03 12.46
N ILE A 414 -6.26 -7.13 11.48
CA ILE A 414 -7.12 -5.95 11.49
C ILE A 414 -8.51 -6.39 11.01
N LYS A 415 -9.48 -6.35 11.91
CA LYS A 415 -10.89 -6.54 11.54
C LYS A 415 -11.34 -5.34 10.70
N ASN A 416 -12.08 -5.60 9.62
CA ASN A 416 -12.83 -4.55 8.94
C ASN A 416 -13.91 -4.04 9.92
N GLN A 417 -13.53 -3.11 10.79
CA GLN A 417 -14.50 -2.36 11.57
C GLN A 417 -15.19 -1.41 10.62
N GLU A 418 -16.53 -1.41 10.62
CA GLU A 418 -17.29 -0.30 10.07
C GLU A 418 -16.70 1.00 10.62
N ILE A 419 -16.36 1.90 9.69
CA ILE A 419 -15.74 3.17 10.03
C ILE A 419 -16.76 3.96 10.86
N LYS A 420 -16.65 3.89 12.19
CA LYS A 420 -17.34 4.83 13.07
C LYS A 420 -16.57 6.14 13.04
N LEU A 421 -17.01 7.02 12.14
CA LEU A 421 -16.49 8.37 12.01
C LEU A 421 -16.95 9.17 13.24
N ASN A 422 -16.08 9.29 14.23
CA ASN A 422 -16.23 10.24 15.35
C ASN A 422 -15.31 11.42 15.05
N PHE A 423 -15.80 12.37 14.25
CA PHE A 423 -15.24 13.73 14.25
C PHE A 423 -16.07 14.60 15.19
N LYS A 424 -15.39 15.18 16.20
CA LYS A 424 -15.92 16.29 17.02
C LYS A 424 -15.68 17.59 16.27
#